data_b2a408b3d5e43a7cc7b19e38b5a32859
#
_entry.id   b2a408b3d5e43a7cc7b19e38b5a32859
#
_cell.length_a   1.000
_cell.length_b   1.000
_cell.length_c   1.000
_cell.angle_alpha   90.00
_cell.angle_beta   90.00
_cell.angle_gamma   90.00
#
_symmetry.space_group_name_H-M   'P 1'
#
loop_
_entity.id
_entity.type
_entity.pdbx_description
1 polymer ?
#
loop_
_entity_poly.entity_id
_entity_poly.type
_entity_poly.pdbx_seq_one_letter_code
_entity_poly.pdbx_strand_id
1 'polypeptide(L)'
;DIFAEDISVDYRGGSYRWQASGKEEIITNLRYSFHSKACGMHNGHHPEIIINSQTKATGKWYLHDIFYNFDENIVTMGSALYDDKYQKIDGKWRIGFSEYDRIWEEVSPINPETKFTKVLLSEKGDKIKK
;
A
#
# COMPACT_ATOMS: atom_id res chain seq x y z
N ASP A 1 2.19 6.08 13.16
CA ASP A 1 3.00 4.90 13.51
C ASP A 1 2.09 3.69 13.69
N ILE A 2 1.78 3.00 12.56
CA ILE A 2 0.80 1.88 12.50
C ILE A 2 1.47 0.51 12.42
N PHE A 3 2.78 0.46 12.14
CA PHE A 3 3.51 -0.80 11.97
C PHE A 3 4.17 -1.26 13.27
N ALA A 4 4.17 -2.59 13.51
CA ALA A 4 5.04 -3.21 14.48
C ALA A 4 6.49 -3.21 13.97
N GLU A 5 7.48 -3.29 14.86
CA GLU A 5 8.89 -3.28 14.46
C GLU A 5 9.26 -4.54 13.62
N ASP A 6 8.62 -5.66 13.93
CA ASP A 6 8.80 -6.96 13.27
C ASP A 6 7.78 -7.23 12.14
N ILE A 7 7.10 -6.20 11.64
CA ILE A 7 6.12 -6.36 10.56
C ILE A 7 6.72 -7.08 9.35
N SER A 8 5.90 -7.91 8.69
CA SER A 8 6.20 -8.45 7.36
C SER A 8 5.02 -8.25 6.41
N VAL A 9 5.32 -8.18 5.13
CA VAL A 9 4.31 -8.02 4.06
C VAL A 9 4.55 -9.02 2.94
N ASP A 10 3.46 -9.43 2.28
CA ASP A 10 3.48 -10.24 1.05
C ASP A 10 2.35 -9.77 0.11
N TYR A 11 2.65 -8.83 -0.74
CA TYR A 11 1.69 -8.25 -1.67
C TYR A 11 1.81 -8.89 -3.04
N ARG A 12 0.78 -9.64 -3.42
CA ARG A 12 0.71 -10.38 -4.69
C ARG A 12 -0.15 -9.61 -5.68
N GLY A 13 0.52 -8.78 -6.49
CA GLY A 13 -0.07 -8.11 -7.64
C GLY A 13 -0.10 -8.99 -8.88
N GLY A 14 -0.84 -8.58 -9.90
CA GLY A 14 -0.80 -9.25 -11.21
C GLY A 14 0.53 -9.04 -11.92
N SER A 15 1.06 -7.81 -11.86
CA SER A 15 2.31 -7.40 -12.52
C SER A 15 3.54 -7.44 -11.59
N TYR A 16 3.36 -7.70 -10.29
CA TYR A 16 4.44 -7.69 -9.29
C TYR A 16 4.13 -8.62 -8.11
N ARG A 17 5.16 -8.96 -7.37
CA ARG A 17 5.08 -9.44 -6.00
C ARG A 17 6.09 -8.68 -5.14
N TRP A 18 5.65 -8.18 -4.01
CA TRP A 18 6.51 -7.49 -3.07
C TRP A 18 6.46 -8.16 -1.70
N GLN A 19 7.64 -8.60 -1.26
CA GLN A 19 7.86 -9.15 0.08
C GLN A 19 8.91 -8.31 0.80
N ALA A 20 8.65 -7.98 2.06
CA ALA A 20 9.59 -7.26 2.91
C ALA A 20 9.35 -7.60 4.38
N SER A 21 10.36 -7.44 5.21
CA SER A 21 10.29 -7.68 6.64
C SER A 21 11.06 -6.62 7.42
N GLY A 22 10.47 -6.19 8.52
CA GLY A 22 10.99 -5.10 9.33
C GLY A 22 10.47 -3.73 8.91
N LYS A 23 10.09 -2.95 9.90
CA LYS A 23 9.46 -1.64 9.71
C LYS A 23 10.33 -0.67 8.91
N GLU A 24 11.62 -0.64 9.16
CA GLU A 24 12.55 0.26 8.45
C GLU A 24 12.62 -0.05 6.96
N GLU A 25 12.75 -1.33 6.59
CA GLU A 25 12.76 -1.76 5.19
C GLU A 25 11.45 -1.41 4.48
N ILE A 26 10.32 -1.69 5.12
CA ILE A 26 8.99 -1.40 4.57
C ILE A 26 8.80 0.10 4.35
N ILE A 27 9.15 0.94 5.33
CA ILE A 27 9.04 2.40 5.20
C ILE A 27 9.96 2.92 4.09
N THR A 28 11.16 2.38 3.97
CA THR A 28 12.11 2.75 2.91
C THR A 28 11.55 2.43 1.52
N ASN A 29 10.99 1.23 1.34
CA ASN A 29 10.35 0.83 0.09
C ASN A 29 9.10 1.67 -0.24
N LEU A 30 8.27 1.99 0.76
CA LEU A 30 7.12 2.87 0.57
C LEU A 30 7.54 4.29 0.15
N ARG A 31 8.57 4.85 0.77
CA ARG A 31 9.13 6.15 0.37
C ARG A 31 9.71 6.14 -1.04
N TYR A 32 10.28 5.01 -1.46
CA TYR A 32 10.78 4.84 -2.81
C TYR A 32 9.65 4.80 -3.85
N SER A 33 8.48 4.26 -3.50
CA SER A 33 7.32 4.15 -4.39
C SER A 33 6.45 5.41 -4.40
N PHE A 34 6.27 6.05 -3.23
CA PHE A 34 5.43 7.23 -3.06
C PHE A 34 6.27 8.50 -2.98
N HIS A 35 6.52 9.13 -4.12
CA HIS A 35 7.41 10.29 -4.27
C HIS A 35 6.85 11.32 -5.27
N SER A 36 7.61 12.36 -5.60
CA SER A 36 7.20 13.47 -6.47
C SER A 36 6.79 13.08 -7.90
N LYS A 37 7.14 11.87 -8.34
CA LYS A 37 6.77 11.31 -9.65
C LYS A 37 5.72 10.22 -9.57
N ALA A 38 4.93 10.23 -8.50
CA ALA A 38 3.84 9.29 -8.28
C ALA A 38 2.59 10.01 -7.78
N CYS A 39 1.45 9.46 -8.11
CA CYS A 39 0.15 9.88 -7.57
C CYS A 39 -0.70 8.63 -7.37
N GLY A 40 -1.17 8.41 -6.16
CA GLY A 40 -1.93 7.21 -5.86
C GLY A 40 -3.09 7.45 -4.89
N MET A 41 -4.05 6.57 -4.97
CA MET A 41 -5.18 6.48 -4.07
C MET A 41 -5.37 5.02 -3.68
N HIS A 42 -5.33 4.74 -2.38
CA HIS A 42 -5.57 3.40 -1.84
C HIS A 42 -6.73 3.49 -0.85
N ASN A 43 -7.88 2.97 -1.24
CA ASN A 43 -9.07 2.97 -0.42
C ASN A 43 -9.34 1.59 0.14
N GLY A 44 -9.27 1.45 1.48
CA GLY A 44 -9.74 0.27 2.19
C GLY A 44 -11.23 0.37 2.49
N HIS A 45 -12.00 -0.65 2.14
CA HIS A 45 -13.45 -0.69 2.34
C HIS A 45 -13.88 -1.92 3.13
N HIS A 46 -15.05 -1.80 3.79
CA HIS A 46 -15.80 -2.91 4.37
C HIS A 46 -14.95 -3.86 5.22
N PRO A 47 -14.30 -3.37 6.29
CA PRO A 47 -13.44 -4.22 7.09
C PRO A 47 -14.24 -5.29 7.83
N GLU A 48 -13.68 -6.49 7.85
CA GLU A 48 -14.09 -7.56 8.76
C GLU A 48 -12.98 -7.74 9.80
N ILE A 49 -13.20 -7.26 11.02
CA ILE A 49 -12.21 -7.33 12.10
C ILE A 49 -12.64 -8.35 13.15
N ILE A 50 -11.75 -9.28 13.45
CA ILE A 50 -11.96 -10.30 14.50
C ILE A 50 -10.94 -10.07 15.59
N ILE A 51 -11.42 -9.82 16.80
CA ILE A 51 -10.58 -9.75 18.00
C ILE A 51 -10.37 -11.17 18.52
N ASN A 52 -9.16 -11.70 18.38
CA ASN A 52 -8.82 -13.06 18.76
C ASN A 52 -8.42 -13.18 20.22
N SER A 53 -7.87 -12.11 20.80
CA SER A 53 -7.48 -12.01 22.22
C SER A 53 -7.34 -10.54 22.63
N GLN A 54 -6.92 -10.29 23.88
CA GLN A 54 -6.64 -8.92 24.34
C GLN A 54 -5.52 -8.21 23.55
N THR A 55 -4.67 -8.98 22.86
CA THR A 55 -3.49 -8.44 22.16
C THR A 55 -3.37 -8.88 20.71
N LYS A 56 -4.29 -9.67 20.18
CA LYS A 56 -4.27 -10.16 18.79
C LYS A 56 -5.61 -9.95 18.11
N ALA A 57 -5.55 -9.53 16.87
CA ALA A 57 -6.72 -9.40 15.98
C ALA A 57 -6.32 -9.73 14.54
N THR A 58 -7.29 -10.06 13.73
CA THR A 58 -7.16 -10.21 12.28
C THR A 58 -8.15 -9.30 11.57
N GLY A 59 -7.83 -8.89 10.35
CA GLY A 59 -8.70 -8.05 9.56
C GLY A 59 -8.63 -8.37 8.09
N LYS A 60 -9.78 -8.32 7.45
CA LYS A 60 -9.90 -8.35 5.99
C LYS A 60 -10.40 -7.01 5.50
N TRP A 61 -9.79 -6.51 4.41
CA TRP A 61 -10.16 -5.24 3.79
C TRP A 61 -10.29 -5.42 2.29
N TYR A 62 -11.29 -4.79 1.71
CA TYR A 62 -11.40 -4.67 0.27
C TYR A 62 -10.64 -3.42 -0.19
N LEU A 63 -9.60 -3.62 -1.00
CA LEU A 63 -8.84 -2.53 -1.62
C LEU A 63 -9.47 -2.14 -2.96
N HIS A 64 -9.58 -0.85 -3.19
CA HIS A 64 -9.70 -0.24 -4.51
C HIS A 64 -8.60 0.80 -4.65
N ASP A 65 -7.75 0.68 -5.66
CA ASP A 65 -6.62 1.56 -5.83
C ASP A 65 -6.41 2.01 -7.27
N ILE A 66 -5.80 3.18 -7.36
CA ILE A 66 -5.27 3.76 -8.61
C ILE A 66 -3.88 4.28 -8.28
N PHE A 67 -2.90 3.97 -9.13
CA PHE A 67 -1.54 4.44 -8.97
C PHE A 67 -0.96 4.91 -10.31
N TYR A 68 -0.61 6.18 -10.39
CA TYR A 68 0.07 6.79 -11.52
C TYR A 68 1.57 6.81 -11.26
N ASN A 69 2.35 6.21 -12.15
CA ASN A 69 3.81 6.30 -12.19
C ASN A 69 4.21 7.17 -13.36
N PHE A 70 4.61 8.41 -13.07
CA PHE A 70 4.95 9.40 -14.10
C PHE A 70 6.33 9.15 -14.73
N ASP A 71 7.24 8.42 -14.06
CA ASP A 71 8.53 8.06 -14.63
C ASP A 71 8.38 7.01 -15.74
N GLU A 72 7.45 6.06 -15.55
CA GLU A 72 7.17 4.99 -16.51
C GLU A 72 6.01 5.33 -17.44
N ASN A 73 5.32 6.45 -17.20
CA ASN A 73 4.13 6.90 -17.94
C ASN A 73 3.00 5.85 -17.96
N ILE A 74 2.77 5.20 -16.83
CA ILE A 74 1.71 4.19 -16.68
C ILE A 74 0.77 4.53 -15.53
N VAL A 75 -0.44 3.99 -15.62
CA VAL A 75 -1.41 3.93 -14.53
C VAL A 75 -1.76 2.47 -14.26
N THR A 76 -1.74 2.10 -13.00
CA THR A 76 -2.22 0.82 -12.48
C THR A 76 -3.50 1.04 -11.72
N MET A 77 -4.54 0.27 -12.01
CA MET A 77 -5.81 0.26 -11.28
C MET A 77 -6.15 -1.16 -10.88
N GLY A 78 -6.88 -1.30 -9.79
CA GLY A 78 -7.35 -2.61 -9.43
C GLY A 78 -8.08 -2.70 -8.11
N SER A 79 -8.35 -3.92 -7.75
CA SER A 79 -8.85 -4.27 -6.43
C SER A 79 -8.12 -5.49 -5.87
N ALA A 80 -8.13 -5.61 -4.55
CA ALA A 80 -7.51 -6.71 -3.83
C ALA A 80 -8.26 -6.99 -2.53
N LEU A 81 -7.97 -8.13 -1.93
CA LEU A 81 -8.37 -8.45 -0.57
C LEU A 81 -7.13 -8.50 0.31
N TYR A 82 -7.07 -7.58 1.26
CA TYR A 82 -6.09 -7.63 2.34
C TYR A 82 -6.45 -8.67 3.37
N ASP A 83 -5.43 -9.36 3.88
CA ASP A 83 -5.48 -10.20 5.07
C ASP A 83 -4.41 -9.69 6.04
N ASP A 84 -4.86 -9.02 7.10
CA ASP A 84 -3.99 -8.38 8.07
C ASP A 84 -3.99 -9.11 9.41
N LYS A 85 -2.83 -9.13 10.07
CA LYS A 85 -2.71 -9.55 11.48
C LYS A 85 -2.22 -8.39 12.31
N TYR A 86 -2.98 -8.11 13.35
CA TYR A 86 -2.71 -7.01 14.27
C TYR A 86 -2.22 -7.53 15.61
N GLN A 87 -1.34 -6.77 16.21
CA GLN A 87 -0.87 -6.99 17.59
C GLN A 87 -0.96 -5.70 18.40
N LYS A 88 -1.33 -5.83 19.66
CA LYS A 88 -1.40 -4.71 20.59
C LYS A 88 -0.11 -4.61 21.38
N ILE A 89 0.65 -3.54 21.15
CA ILE A 89 1.94 -3.26 21.77
C ILE A 89 1.80 -1.95 22.55
N ASP A 90 2.11 -1.95 23.83
CA ASP A 90 1.99 -0.78 24.71
C ASP A 90 0.62 -0.08 24.62
N GLY A 91 -0.45 -0.90 24.62
CA GLY A 91 -1.82 -0.43 24.55
C GLY A 91 -2.28 0.04 23.17
N LYS A 92 -1.44 0.01 22.12
CA LYS A 92 -1.75 0.47 20.77
C LYS A 92 -1.72 -0.68 19.77
N TRP A 93 -2.74 -0.75 18.94
CA TRP A 93 -2.78 -1.71 17.84
C TRP A 93 -1.76 -1.36 16.76
N ARG A 94 -1.05 -2.38 16.26
CA ARG A 94 -0.06 -2.30 15.19
C ARG A 94 -0.32 -3.42 14.18
N ILE A 95 0.00 -3.17 12.92
CA ILE A 95 0.02 -4.19 11.88
C ILE A 95 1.32 -4.99 12.06
N GLY A 96 1.21 -6.29 12.33
CA GLY A 96 2.34 -7.21 12.43
C GLY A 96 2.56 -8.05 11.18
N PHE A 97 1.51 -8.24 10.40
CA PHE A 97 1.57 -8.89 9.10
C PHE A 97 0.48 -8.32 8.20
N SER A 98 0.79 -8.13 6.93
CA SER A 98 -0.17 -7.73 5.92
C SER A 98 0.12 -8.44 4.60
N GLU A 99 -0.90 -9.03 4.02
CA GLU A 99 -0.80 -9.60 2.67
C GLU A 99 -2.03 -9.23 1.86
N TYR A 100 -1.91 -9.28 0.55
CA TYR A 100 -3.07 -9.26 -0.34
C TYR A 100 -2.88 -10.11 -1.59
N ASP A 101 -4.01 -10.55 -2.12
CA ASP A 101 -4.14 -11.05 -3.48
C ASP A 101 -4.99 -10.10 -4.31
N ARG A 102 -4.53 -9.80 -5.53
CA ARG A 102 -5.31 -9.03 -6.49
C ARG A 102 -6.54 -9.81 -6.94
N ILE A 103 -7.71 -9.17 -6.93
CA ILE A 103 -8.91 -9.67 -7.57
C ILE A 103 -8.82 -9.41 -9.08
N TRP A 104 -8.39 -8.21 -9.43
CA TRP A 104 -8.04 -7.81 -10.79
C TRP A 104 -7.03 -6.67 -10.76
N GLU A 105 -6.25 -6.55 -11.83
CA GLU A 105 -5.30 -5.47 -12.06
C GLU A 105 -5.32 -5.10 -13.54
N GLU A 106 -5.29 -3.81 -13.81
CA GLU A 106 -5.13 -3.23 -15.13
C GLU A 106 -3.94 -2.30 -15.11
N VAL A 107 -3.05 -2.43 -16.09
CA VAL A 107 -1.93 -1.52 -16.33
C VAL A 107 -2.07 -0.97 -17.73
N SER A 108 -2.08 0.35 -17.86
CA SER A 108 -2.18 1.03 -19.16
C SER A 108 -1.29 2.26 -19.22
N PRO A 109 -0.90 2.72 -20.41
CA PRO A 109 -0.26 4.02 -20.57
C PRO A 109 -1.16 5.14 -20.05
N ILE A 110 -0.58 6.18 -19.45
CA ILE A 110 -1.34 7.39 -19.13
C ILE A 110 -1.80 8.01 -20.44
N ASN A 111 -3.11 8.29 -20.55
CA ASN A 111 -3.66 8.94 -21.74
C ASN A 111 -2.96 10.31 -21.94
N PRO A 112 -2.35 10.58 -23.12
CA PRO A 112 -1.65 11.84 -23.39
C PRO A 112 -2.52 13.09 -23.25
N GLU A 113 -3.83 12.96 -23.36
CA GLU A 113 -4.78 14.06 -23.17
C GLU A 113 -5.13 14.31 -21.69
N THR A 114 -4.71 13.42 -20.78
CA THR A 114 -4.95 13.58 -19.34
C THR A 114 -4.18 14.78 -18.80
N LYS A 115 -4.90 15.71 -18.17
CA LYS A 115 -4.33 16.87 -17.50
C LYS A 115 -4.46 16.75 -16.00
N PHE A 116 -3.34 16.57 -15.31
CA PHE A 116 -3.28 16.63 -13.86
C PHE A 116 -3.21 18.09 -13.42
N THR A 117 -4.30 18.63 -12.91
CA THR A 117 -4.37 20.03 -12.45
C THR A 117 -3.79 20.22 -11.05
N LYS A 118 -3.62 19.12 -10.32
CA LYS A 118 -3.05 19.11 -8.96
C LYS A 118 -2.44 17.74 -8.65
N VAL A 119 -1.20 17.73 -8.20
CA VAL A 119 -0.52 16.54 -7.66
C VAL A 119 0.29 16.98 -6.45
N LEU A 120 -0.21 16.69 -5.25
CA LEU A 120 0.37 17.18 -3.99
C LEU A 120 1.82 16.70 -3.78
N LEU A 121 2.11 15.43 -4.11
CA LEU A 121 3.46 14.88 -3.96
C LEU A 121 4.47 15.51 -4.92
N SER A 122 4.04 15.95 -6.11
CA SER A 122 4.92 16.69 -7.04
C SER A 122 5.38 18.03 -6.48
N GLU A 123 4.58 18.63 -5.59
CA GLU A 123 4.89 19.92 -4.98
C GLU A 123 5.70 19.79 -3.68
N LYS A 124 5.48 18.71 -2.93
CA LYS A 124 5.99 18.55 -1.55
C LYS A 124 6.78 17.27 -1.30
N GLY A 125 6.78 16.34 -2.24
CA GLY A 125 7.48 15.07 -2.12
C GLY A 125 8.81 15.06 -2.85
N ASP A 126 9.81 14.41 -2.27
CA ASP A 126 11.10 14.18 -2.89
C ASP A 126 11.24 12.73 -3.32
N LYS A 127 11.84 12.51 -4.50
CA LYS A 127 12.21 11.16 -4.93
C LYS A 127 13.49 10.73 -4.22
N ILE A 128 13.40 9.66 -3.44
CA ILE A 128 14.55 9.06 -2.79
C ILE A 128 15.33 8.25 -3.85
N LYS A 129 16.63 8.49 -3.94
CA LYS A 129 17.51 7.66 -4.78
C LYS A 129 17.78 6.34 -4.07
N LYS A 130 17.71 5.25 -4.82
CA LYS A 130 18.19 3.94 -4.37
C LYS A 130 19.70 3.92 -4.24
#